data_23267aec9fbbea56b68a3cf2e7d6ef42
#
_entry.id   23267aec9fbbea56b68a3cf2e7d6ef42
#
_cell.length_a   1.000
_cell.length_b   1.000
_cell.length_c   1.000
_cell.angle_alpha   90.00
_cell.angle_beta   90.00
_cell.angle_gamma   90.00
#
_symmetry.space_group_name_H-M   'P 1'
#
loop_
_entity.id
_entity.type
_entity.pdbx_description
1 polymer ?
#
loop_
_entity_poly.entity_id
_entity_poly.type
_entity_poly.pdbx_seq_one_letter_code
_entity_poly.pdbx_strand_id
1 'polypeptide(L)'
;MKAGTRERYPTAMAIALAVFFIVASVRCGAASNQQTASVAALERMAHVEFGALSAAELRMLQVAPTRDIAWASTSTDPNAPINDPAKAATWGPERTIRSAMIEWLLSNPEAAKLVHPSGLAVKAARITGKLDLSYLTINTPLMLVLCAISDGIDLRYSHYQSLDVRASWTGAIVGDQSVSTGDVVLRYGRYADASFYRAEIGGNLEANGGNFIGDEPLSVVDATVKGDALFHEDFETSGVVDFRLARIGRSLSFNHAHFTGKNDNGLNAERATIGGTLYWVDIEGTPKTQLDLEDARAKALWDDRKSWPAAGNLSLDGFVYSEFSGGPGDSESRLEWLRLQPLVMQKQPQPYRQLADVLRAAGRPEGAINVEVAHQDALRRLENLGFTDRLWRAALDVTIGYGYRPLRALWWILLFVALGGVLFRSGYRARLITPTEAEAYDVFVKTGEPPPHYPPFNSFVYSLENFLPVVDLHQGTYWRPNPRHTPMRPGKSDAQTATFDRLLAPMLRWYLWLHILAGWTITPLLFAGLAGLLRND
;
A
#
# COMPACT_ATOMS: atom_id res chain seq x y z
N MET A 1 70.66 -29.46 -42.87
CA MET A 1 70.03 -28.67 -43.96
C MET A 1 68.57 -28.44 -43.60
N LYS A 2 68.20 -27.21 -43.28
CA LYS A 2 67.05 -26.41 -43.69
C LYS A 2 67.00 -25.16 -42.80
N ALA A 3 67.20 -24.04 -43.46
CA ALA A 3 67.16 -22.73 -42.89
C ALA A 3 65.74 -22.33 -42.50
N GLY A 4 65.54 -21.77 -41.29
CA GLY A 4 64.32 -21.17 -40.86
C GLY A 4 64.25 -19.71 -41.27
N THR A 5 63.26 -19.35 -42.03
CA THR A 5 62.93 -17.98 -42.43
C THR A 5 62.45 -17.20 -41.20
N ARG A 6 63.23 -16.19 -40.81
CA ARG A 6 62.81 -15.12 -39.88
C ARG A 6 61.90 -14.16 -40.64
N GLU A 7 60.61 -14.18 -40.33
CA GLU A 7 59.67 -13.16 -40.76
C GLU A 7 59.98 -11.83 -40.07
N ARG A 8 60.18 -10.79 -40.92
CA ARG A 8 60.36 -9.41 -40.51
C ARG A 8 58.99 -8.72 -40.39
N TYR A 9 58.40 -8.69 -39.21
CA TYR A 9 57.20 -7.85 -38.90
C TYR A 9 57.38 -6.84 -37.76
N PRO A 10 58.47 -6.06 -37.60
CA PRO A 10 58.49 -4.97 -36.64
C PRO A 10 58.29 -3.59 -37.25
N THR A 11 58.47 -3.40 -38.55
CA THR A 11 58.43 -2.05 -39.15
C THR A 11 57.04 -1.55 -39.49
N ALA A 12 56.13 -2.38 -39.93
CA ALA A 12 54.75 -1.99 -40.27
C ALA A 12 53.94 -1.62 -39.03
N MET A 13 54.14 -2.32 -37.91
CA MET A 13 53.44 -2.05 -36.65
C MET A 13 53.96 -0.76 -35.97
N ALA A 14 55.27 -0.47 -36.08
CA ALA A 14 55.86 0.77 -35.58
C ALA A 14 55.38 2.00 -36.37
N ILE A 15 55.26 1.87 -37.71
CA ILE A 15 54.73 2.93 -38.57
C ILE A 15 53.21 3.14 -38.29
N ALA A 16 52.43 2.08 -38.11
CA ALA A 16 51.02 2.19 -37.76
C ALA A 16 50.80 2.85 -36.38
N LEU A 17 51.64 2.52 -35.38
CA LEU A 17 51.62 3.19 -34.08
C LEU A 17 52.04 4.67 -34.18
N ALA A 18 53.08 5.00 -34.94
CA ALA A 18 53.52 6.37 -35.13
C ALA A 18 52.45 7.22 -35.86
N VAL A 19 51.80 6.67 -36.89
CA VAL A 19 50.68 7.34 -37.59
C VAL A 19 49.50 7.51 -36.66
N PHE A 20 49.17 6.50 -35.84
CA PHE A 20 48.11 6.60 -34.84
C PHE A 20 48.39 7.70 -33.80
N PHE A 21 49.64 7.78 -33.29
CA PHE A 21 50.03 8.83 -32.36
C PHE A 21 50.07 10.23 -33.01
N ILE A 22 50.46 10.35 -34.25
CA ILE A 22 50.45 11.64 -34.98
C ILE A 22 49.01 12.05 -35.26
N VAL A 23 48.13 11.15 -35.71
CA VAL A 23 46.70 11.44 -35.93
C VAL A 23 46.01 11.77 -34.63
N ALA A 24 46.32 11.06 -33.55
CA ALA A 24 45.80 11.35 -32.23
C ALA A 24 46.27 12.72 -31.68
N SER A 25 47.53 13.06 -31.85
CA SER A 25 48.08 14.36 -31.41
C SER A 25 47.53 15.53 -32.24
N VAL A 26 47.36 15.37 -33.55
CA VAL A 26 46.75 16.38 -34.43
C VAL A 26 45.26 16.56 -34.09
N ARG A 27 44.53 15.47 -33.83
CA ARG A 27 43.12 15.56 -33.37
C ARG A 27 43.02 16.21 -32.01
N CYS A 28 43.90 15.89 -31.07
CA CYS A 28 43.94 16.50 -29.75
C CYS A 28 44.26 17.99 -29.80
N GLY A 29 45.20 18.40 -30.64
CA GLY A 29 45.54 19.82 -30.86
C GLY A 29 44.43 20.61 -31.57
N ALA A 30 43.75 20.01 -32.54
CA ALA A 30 42.63 20.64 -33.23
C ALA A 30 41.41 20.80 -32.29
N ALA A 31 41.11 19.79 -31.45
CA ALA A 31 40.05 19.85 -30.45
C ALA A 31 40.32 20.94 -29.39
N SER A 32 41.56 21.07 -28.92
CA SER A 32 41.96 22.10 -27.97
C SER A 32 41.84 23.51 -28.56
N ASN A 33 42.22 23.73 -29.82
CA ASN A 33 42.08 25.01 -30.49
C ASN A 33 40.60 25.39 -30.73
N GLN A 34 39.75 24.41 -31.09
CA GLN A 34 38.32 24.65 -31.27
C GLN A 34 37.62 24.99 -29.95
N GLN A 35 38.00 24.33 -28.85
CA GLN A 35 37.48 24.60 -27.51
C GLN A 35 37.87 26.01 -27.05
N THR A 36 39.13 26.43 -27.23
CA THR A 36 39.58 27.77 -26.90
C THR A 36 38.85 28.84 -27.71
N ALA A 37 38.59 28.59 -28.99
CA ALA A 37 37.82 29.48 -29.84
C ALA A 37 36.36 29.59 -29.39
N SER A 38 35.73 28.49 -28.95
CA SER A 38 34.37 28.48 -28.41
C SER A 38 34.24 29.26 -27.10
N VAL A 39 35.19 29.11 -26.18
CA VAL A 39 35.26 29.91 -24.94
C VAL A 39 35.36 31.38 -25.25
N ALA A 40 36.33 31.80 -26.11
CA ALA A 40 36.52 33.19 -26.48
C ALA A 40 35.29 33.79 -27.21
N ALA A 41 34.53 32.98 -27.94
CA ALA A 41 33.26 33.40 -28.56
C ALA A 41 32.19 33.64 -27.51
N LEU A 42 32.00 32.72 -26.56
CA LEU A 42 31.04 32.86 -25.45
C LEU A 42 31.34 34.07 -24.58
N GLU A 43 32.59 34.27 -24.19
CA GLU A 43 33.00 35.42 -23.37
C GLU A 43 32.71 36.75 -24.10
N ARG A 44 33.03 36.87 -25.38
CA ARG A 44 32.74 38.09 -26.17
C ARG A 44 31.22 38.35 -26.25
N MET A 45 30.44 37.35 -26.57
CA MET A 45 28.98 37.50 -26.65
C MET A 45 28.38 37.87 -25.27
N ALA A 46 28.84 37.26 -24.21
CA ALA A 46 28.39 37.55 -22.84
C ALA A 46 28.80 38.97 -22.40
N HIS A 47 30.01 39.45 -22.76
CA HIS A 47 30.40 40.83 -22.47
C HIS A 47 29.56 41.88 -23.21
N VAL A 48 29.12 41.57 -24.44
CA VAL A 48 28.21 42.45 -25.19
C VAL A 48 26.84 42.54 -24.53
N GLU A 49 26.34 41.40 -24.07
CA GLU A 49 24.98 41.30 -23.49
C GLU A 49 24.93 41.81 -22.03
N PHE A 50 25.91 41.44 -21.22
CA PHE A 50 25.88 41.62 -19.77
C PHE A 50 26.89 42.61 -19.21
N GLY A 51 27.80 43.10 -20.01
CA GLY A 51 28.88 44.00 -19.60
C GLY A 51 29.93 43.28 -18.72
N ALA A 52 30.19 43.80 -17.53
CA ALA A 52 31.13 43.19 -16.61
C ALA A 52 30.64 41.83 -16.08
N LEU A 53 31.53 40.84 -16.12
CA LEU A 53 31.24 39.47 -15.68
C LEU A 53 31.92 39.18 -14.34
N SER A 54 31.26 38.41 -13.49
CA SER A 54 31.84 37.90 -12.26
C SER A 54 32.88 36.80 -12.53
N ALA A 55 33.73 36.49 -11.55
CA ALA A 55 34.68 35.39 -11.69
C ALA A 55 33.95 34.01 -11.81
N ALA A 56 32.79 33.83 -11.21
CA ALA A 56 31.99 32.62 -11.35
C ALA A 56 31.35 32.53 -12.74
N GLU A 57 30.83 33.63 -13.28
CA GLU A 57 30.28 33.71 -14.64
C GLU A 57 31.38 33.41 -15.70
N LEU A 58 32.57 33.97 -15.57
CA LEU A 58 33.69 33.63 -16.46
C LEU A 58 34.05 32.14 -16.39
N ARG A 59 34.17 31.57 -15.19
CA ARG A 59 34.43 30.13 -15.04
C ARG A 59 33.33 29.27 -15.67
N MET A 60 32.07 29.67 -15.54
CA MET A 60 30.93 28.97 -16.16
C MET A 60 31.07 28.99 -17.70
N LEU A 61 31.38 30.12 -18.31
CA LEU A 61 31.58 30.24 -19.75
C LEU A 61 32.79 29.44 -20.25
N GLN A 62 33.87 29.39 -19.45
CA GLN A 62 35.09 28.63 -19.77
C GLN A 62 34.84 27.13 -19.84
N VAL A 63 33.97 26.59 -18.98
CA VAL A 63 33.68 25.16 -18.95
C VAL A 63 32.47 24.77 -19.80
N ALA A 64 31.60 25.70 -20.15
CA ALA A 64 30.40 25.41 -20.93
C ALA A 64 30.65 24.59 -22.21
N PRO A 65 31.72 24.82 -23.00
CA PRO A 65 32.09 24.01 -24.17
C PRO A 65 32.78 22.68 -23.82
N THR A 66 32.93 22.35 -22.54
CA THR A 66 33.70 21.19 -22.07
C THR A 66 32.83 20.21 -21.30
N ARG A 67 33.43 19.13 -20.78
CA ARG A 67 32.81 18.23 -19.82
C ARG A 67 33.11 18.60 -18.36
N ASP A 68 33.81 19.69 -18.16
CA ASP A 68 34.26 20.10 -16.83
C ASP A 68 33.13 20.77 -16.05
N ILE A 69 33.35 20.96 -14.76
CA ILE A 69 32.41 21.56 -13.82
C ILE A 69 32.89 22.94 -13.44
N ALA A 70 32.03 23.93 -13.55
CA ALA A 70 32.30 25.30 -13.08
C ALA A 70 32.20 25.36 -11.55
N TRP A 71 33.32 25.22 -10.85
CA TRP A 71 33.35 25.47 -9.41
C TRP A 71 33.45 26.97 -9.14
N ALA A 72 32.43 27.56 -8.56
CA ALA A 72 32.44 28.97 -8.15
C ALA A 72 33.25 29.19 -6.86
N SER A 73 33.62 28.15 -6.16
CA SER A 73 34.38 28.14 -4.93
C SER A 73 35.90 27.96 -5.19
N THR A 74 36.71 28.30 -4.18
CA THR A 74 38.13 27.98 -4.15
C THR A 74 38.41 26.52 -3.75
N SER A 75 37.45 25.83 -3.16
CA SER A 75 37.53 24.41 -2.84
C SER A 75 36.64 23.60 -3.78
N THR A 76 37.19 22.51 -4.31
CA THR A 76 36.45 21.53 -5.13
C THR A 76 35.94 20.34 -4.31
N ASP A 77 36.17 20.32 -3.00
CA ASP A 77 35.63 19.33 -2.10
C ASP A 77 34.14 19.63 -1.80
N PRO A 78 33.20 18.77 -2.19
CA PRO A 78 31.76 18.97 -1.91
C PRO A 78 31.43 19.14 -0.43
N ASN A 79 32.20 18.50 0.45
CA ASN A 79 31.99 18.51 1.90
C ASN A 79 32.72 19.67 2.61
N ALA A 80 33.46 20.51 1.89
CA ALA A 80 34.13 21.64 2.51
C ALA A 80 33.11 22.63 3.09
N PRO A 81 33.24 23.09 4.35
CA PRO A 81 32.29 24.02 4.99
C PRO A 81 32.10 25.35 4.23
N ILE A 82 33.04 25.72 3.37
CA ILE A 82 32.96 26.91 2.49
C ILE A 82 31.93 26.70 1.37
N ASN A 83 31.62 25.45 1.02
CA ASN A 83 30.68 25.09 -0.06
C ASN A 83 29.25 24.86 0.43
N ASP A 84 28.99 25.01 1.72
CA ASP A 84 27.68 24.85 2.32
C ASP A 84 26.71 25.96 1.86
N PRO A 85 25.64 25.66 1.11
CA PRO A 85 24.69 26.66 0.63
C PRO A 85 23.98 27.44 1.75
N ALA A 86 23.92 26.87 2.97
CA ALA A 86 23.41 27.59 4.14
C ALA A 86 24.17 28.89 4.43
N LYS A 87 25.44 28.94 4.00
CA LYS A 87 26.33 30.08 4.18
C LYS A 87 26.40 31.00 2.97
N ALA A 88 25.53 30.80 1.98
CA ALA A 88 25.59 31.55 0.72
C ALA A 88 25.45 33.07 0.89
N ALA A 89 24.82 33.53 1.98
CA ALA A 89 24.74 34.95 2.31
C ALA A 89 26.12 35.58 2.52
N THR A 90 27.13 34.78 2.90
CA THR A 90 28.53 35.22 3.09
C THR A 90 29.40 35.11 1.83
N TRP A 91 28.85 34.52 0.75
CA TRP A 91 29.59 34.38 -0.49
C TRP A 91 29.67 35.70 -1.23
N GLY A 92 30.87 36.07 -1.64
CA GLY A 92 31.14 37.34 -2.32
C GLY A 92 30.69 37.33 -3.79
N PRO A 93 30.83 38.49 -4.46
CA PRO A 93 30.44 38.64 -5.87
C PRO A 93 31.20 37.68 -6.81
N GLU A 94 32.40 37.22 -6.44
CA GLU A 94 33.21 36.27 -7.21
C GLU A 94 32.57 34.88 -7.32
N ARG A 95 31.59 34.56 -6.47
CA ARG A 95 30.80 33.32 -6.47
C ARG A 95 29.35 33.51 -6.98
N THR A 96 29.03 34.71 -7.46
CA THR A 96 27.69 35.05 -7.89
C THR A 96 27.53 34.88 -9.39
N ILE A 97 26.46 34.25 -9.82
CA ILE A 97 26.04 34.10 -11.21
C ILE A 97 24.64 34.69 -11.32
N ARG A 98 24.42 35.57 -12.30
CA ARG A 98 23.07 36.06 -12.64
C ARG A 98 22.23 34.95 -13.30
N SER A 99 21.02 34.75 -12.89
CA SER A 99 20.08 33.78 -13.51
C SER A 99 19.96 34.05 -15.00
N ALA A 100 19.82 35.32 -15.39
CA ALA A 100 19.70 35.74 -16.78
C ALA A 100 20.90 35.27 -17.67
N MET A 101 22.08 35.08 -17.08
CA MET A 101 23.21 34.53 -17.84
C MET A 101 23.07 33.02 -18.11
N ILE A 102 22.55 32.26 -17.16
CA ILE A 102 22.24 30.84 -17.38
C ILE A 102 21.13 30.72 -18.43
N GLU A 103 20.05 31.51 -18.28
CA GLU A 103 18.95 31.59 -19.23
C GLU A 103 19.44 31.91 -20.65
N TRP A 104 20.25 32.95 -20.79
CA TRP A 104 20.86 33.35 -22.07
C TRP A 104 21.73 32.24 -22.66
N LEU A 105 22.59 31.59 -21.85
CA LEU A 105 23.48 30.52 -22.32
C LEU A 105 22.69 29.30 -22.84
N LEU A 106 21.52 29.03 -22.29
CA LEU A 106 20.68 27.88 -22.66
C LEU A 106 19.66 28.22 -23.75
N SER A 107 19.27 29.49 -23.91
CA SER A 107 18.19 29.93 -24.83
C SER A 107 18.70 30.64 -26.07
N ASN A 108 19.87 31.36 -26.00
CA ASN A 108 20.39 32.04 -27.15
C ASN A 108 20.91 31.05 -28.21
N PRO A 109 20.39 31.11 -29.47
CA PRO A 109 20.69 30.09 -30.48
C PRO A 109 22.18 29.91 -30.80
N GLU A 110 23.02 30.97 -30.68
CA GLU A 110 24.43 30.90 -30.96
C GLU A 110 25.23 30.43 -29.73
N ALA A 111 24.88 30.89 -28.54
CA ALA A 111 25.51 30.47 -27.30
C ALA A 111 25.23 29.00 -26.97
N ALA A 112 23.98 28.59 -27.09
CA ALA A 112 23.54 27.20 -26.78
C ALA A 112 24.22 26.14 -27.67
N LYS A 113 24.55 26.47 -28.93
CA LYS A 113 25.33 25.58 -29.81
C LYS A 113 26.73 25.31 -29.33
N LEU A 114 27.29 26.21 -28.52
CA LEU A 114 28.63 26.11 -27.97
C LEU A 114 28.67 25.36 -26.62
N VAL A 115 27.54 25.14 -26.00
CA VAL A 115 27.43 24.29 -24.78
C VAL A 115 27.67 22.84 -25.15
N HIS A 116 28.55 22.19 -24.38
CA HIS A 116 28.86 20.78 -24.60
C HIS A 116 27.60 19.90 -24.41
N PRO A 117 27.38 18.83 -25.19
CA PRO A 117 26.22 17.94 -25.06
C PRO A 117 26.05 17.26 -23.68
N SER A 118 27.14 17.19 -22.88
CA SER A 118 27.03 16.71 -21.48
C SER A 118 26.36 17.72 -20.54
N GLY A 119 26.05 18.90 -21.02
CA GLY A 119 25.30 19.91 -20.30
C GLY A 119 26.13 20.95 -19.58
N LEU A 120 25.42 21.85 -18.91
CA LEU A 120 26.00 22.90 -18.07
C LEU A 120 26.04 22.42 -16.61
N ALA A 121 27.24 22.35 -16.04
CA ALA A 121 27.45 21.94 -14.65
C ALA A 121 28.11 23.08 -13.85
N VAL A 122 27.40 23.62 -12.86
CA VAL A 122 27.84 24.64 -11.92
C VAL A 122 27.78 24.13 -10.50
N LYS A 123 28.81 24.40 -9.71
CA LYS A 123 28.84 24.02 -8.29
C LYS A 123 29.24 25.18 -7.39
N ALA A 124 28.64 25.22 -6.22
CA ALA A 124 28.93 26.12 -5.12
C ALA A 124 28.82 27.62 -5.51
N ALA A 125 27.83 27.95 -6.33
CA ALA A 125 27.51 29.30 -6.76
C ALA A 125 26.26 29.85 -6.06
N ARG A 126 26.24 31.18 -5.88
CA ARG A 126 25.03 31.92 -5.56
C ARG A 126 24.40 32.42 -6.86
N ILE A 127 23.22 31.94 -7.18
CA ILE A 127 22.46 32.37 -8.35
C ILE A 127 21.51 33.48 -7.91
N THR A 128 21.63 34.66 -8.50
CA THR A 128 20.83 35.83 -8.18
C THR A 128 19.80 36.12 -9.25
N GLY A 129 18.57 36.43 -8.80
CA GLY A 129 17.39 36.52 -9.62
C GLY A 129 16.72 35.15 -9.82
N LYS A 130 15.42 35.16 -10.08
CA LYS A 130 14.66 33.94 -10.39
C LYS A 130 15.20 33.33 -11.70
N LEU A 131 15.53 32.04 -11.68
CA LEU A 131 15.97 31.33 -12.87
C LEU A 131 14.73 30.95 -13.71
N ASP A 132 14.44 31.76 -14.72
CA ASP A 132 13.27 31.57 -15.59
C ASP A 132 13.65 30.78 -16.86
N LEU A 133 13.32 29.51 -16.84
CA LEU A 133 13.50 28.58 -17.96
C LEU A 133 12.15 28.19 -18.59
N SER A 134 11.09 28.92 -18.26
CA SER A 134 9.74 28.64 -18.75
C SER A 134 9.65 28.76 -20.27
N TYR A 135 8.86 27.89 -20.89
CA TYR A 135 8.67 27.82 -22.34
C TYR A 135 9.94 27.55 -23.17
N LEU A 136 11.07 27.23 -22.54
CA LEU A 136 12.31 26.94 -23.24
C LEU A 136 12.44 25.45 -23.62
N THR A 137 13.19 25.21 -24.69
CA THR A 137 13.66 23.87 -25.05
C THR A 137 15.16 23.79 -24.79
N ILE A 138 15.55 23.01 -23.76
CA ILE A 138 16.92 22.87 -23.29
C ILE A 138 17.40 21.46 -23.65
N ASN A 139 18.23 21.35 -24.68
CA ASN A 139 18.68 20.08 -25.24
C ASN A 139 19.86 19.45 -24.49
N THR A 140 20.27 20.03 -23.39
CA THR A 140 21.44 19.57 -22.60
C THR A 140 21.06 19.46 -21.12
N PRO A 141 21.70 18.57 -20.34
CA PRO A 141 21.53 18.51 -18.89
C PRO A 141 21.87 19.84 -18.21
N LEU A 142 21.11 20.20 -17.17
CA LEU A 142 21.41 21.32 -16.30
C LEU A 142 21.72 20.81 -14.87
N MET A 143 22.93 21.10 -14.40
CA MET A 143 23.39 20.74 -13.06
C MET A 143 23.75 21.99 -12.26
N LEU A 144 23.02 22.28 -11.19
CA LEU A 144 23.25 23.39 -10.25
C LEU A 144 23.43 22.82 -8.85
N VAL A 145 24.56 22.22 -8.57
CA VAL A 145 24.83 21.41 -7.36
C VAL A 145 25.51 22.26 -6.29
N LEU A 146 25.13 22.09 -5.00
CA LEU A 146 25.65 22.90 -3.90
C LEU A 146 25.42 24.41 -4.11
N CYS A 147 24.42 24.80 -4.85
CA CYS A 147 24.13 26.19 -5.19
C CYS A 147 23.07 26.78 -4.24
N ALA A 148 23.06 28.11 -4.13
CA ALA A 148 21.99 28.86 -3.48
C ALA A 148 21.18 29.61 -4.54
N ILE A 149 19.90 29.29 -4.69
CA ILE A 149 18.98 29.79 -5.73
C ILE A 149 17.73 30.32 -5.02
N SER A 150 17.89 31.36 -4.20
CA SER A 150 16.86 31.82 -3.26
C SER A 150 15.57 32.28 -3.93
N ASP A 151 15.65 32.81 -5.15
CA ASP A 151 14.51 33.33 -5.90
C ASP A 151 13.76 32.24 -6.69
N GLY A 152 14.25 30.99 -6.61
CA GLY A 152 13.62 29.80 -7.18
C GLY A 152 13.89 29.57 -8.67
N ILE A 153 13.28 28.51 -9.20
CA ILE A 153 13.45 28.04 -10.57
C ILE A 153 12.08 27.89 -11.21
N ASP A 154 11.88 28.44 -12.40
CA ASP A 154 10.67 28.31 -13.19
C ASP A 154 10.95 27.48 -14.46
N LEU A 155 10.29 26.32 -14.56
CA LEU A 155 10.39 25.39 -15.68
C LEU A 155 9.04 25.16 -16.36
N ARG A 156 8.05 25.99 -16.08
CA ARG A 156 6.70 25.79 -16.62
C ARG A 156 6.71 25.72 -18.15
N TYR A 157 6.02 24.70 -18.66
CA TYR A 157 5.92 24.48 -20.12
C TYR A 157 7.26 24.30 -20.84
N SER A 158 8.34 24.02 -20.12
CA SER A 158 9.66 23.79 -20.72
C SER A 158 9.86 22.34 -21.15
N HIS A 159 10.77 22.16 -22.11
CA HIS A 159 11.29 20.84 -22.47
C HIS A 159 12.77 20.80 -22.15
N TYR A 160 13.22 19.86 -21.33
CA TYR A 160 14.62 19.76 -20.92
C TYR A 160 15.08 18.30 -20.84
N GLN A 161 16.39 18.11 -20.87
CA GLN A 161 16.95 16.76 -20.82
C GLN A 161 16.93 16.21 -19.39
N SER A 162 17.51 16.91 -18.42
CA SER A 162 17.48 16.60 -17.00
C SER A 162 17.78 17.83 -16.16
N LEU A 163 17.30 17.81 -14.92
CA LEU A 163 17.60 18.82 -13.91
C LEU A 163 18.25 18.16 -12.70
N ASP A 164 19.40 18.67 -12.27
CA ASP A 164 20.06 18.23 -11.05
C ASP A 164 20.40 19.43 -10.16
N VAL A 165 19.66 19.58 -9.07
CA VAL A 165 19.86 20.62 -8.06
C VAL A 165 20.20 20.03 -6.69
N ARG A 166 20.86 18.87 -6.70
CA ARG A 166 21.21 18.18 -5.45
C ARG A 166 22.06 19.05 -4.53
N ALA A 167 21.87 18.85 -3.24
CA ALA A 167 22.57 19.55 -2.17
C ALA A 167 22.51 21.09 -2.29
N SER A 168 21.51 21.63 -2.98
CA SER A 168 21.30 23.06 -3.17
C SER A 168 20.22 23.60 -2.25
N TRP A 169 20.26 24.89 -1.96
CA TRP A 169 19.19 25.61 -1.28
C TRP A 169 18.45 26.45 -2.30
N THR A 170 17.17 26.12 -2.50
CA THR A 170 16.37 26.85 -3.49
C THR A 170 15.10 27.43 -2.87
N GLY A 171 14.63 28.53 -3.46
CA GLY A 171 13.24 28.93 -3.35
C GLY A 171 12.32 27.89 -4.00
N ALA A 172 11.15 28.31 -4.45
CA ALA A 172 10.22 27.41 -5.13
C ALA A 172 10.77 26.91 -6.47
N ILE A 173 10.57 25.63 -6.76
CA ILE A 173 10.81 25.01 -8.07
C ILE A 173 9.44 24.76 -8.72
N VAL A 174 9.16 25.39 -9.84
CA VAL A 174 7.87 25.27 -10.53
C VAL A 174 8.11 24.63 -11.90
N GLY A 175 7.83 23.32 -11.98
CA GLY A 175 7.95 22.51 -13.19
C GLY A 175 6.60 22.09 -13.78
N ASP A 176 5.54 22.87 -13.56
CA ASP A 176 4.21 22.52 -14.01
C ASP A 176 4.15 22.42 -15.54
N GLN A 177 3.55 21.32 -16.01
CA GLN A 177 3.41 21.03 -17.44
C GLN A 177 4.75 21.00 -18.20
N SER A 178 5.86 20.79 -17.49
CA SER A 178 7.17 20.60 -18.10
C SER A 178 7.37 19.16 -18.58
N VAL A 179 8.29 18.97 -19.51
CA VAL A 179 8.66 17.66 -20.03
C VAL A 179 10.16 17.47 -19.91
N SER A 180 10.59 16.49 -19.11
CA SER A 180 11.99 16.05 -19.10
C SER A 180 12.15 14.70 -19.79
N THR A 181 13.26 14.49 -20.49
CA THR A 181 13.59 13.18 -21.08
C THR A 181 14.36 12.28 -20.11
N GLY A 182 15.00 12.85 -19.09
CA GLY A 182 15.76 12.17 -18.04
C GLY A 182 15.25 12.51 -16.65
N ASP A 183 16.15 12.41 -15.68
CA ASP A 183 15.85 12.53 -14.26
C ASP A 183 15.64 13.99 -13.81
N VAL A 184 14.84 14.13 -12.74
CA VAL A 184 14.75 15.33 -11.91
C VAL A 184 15.31 14.99 -10.53
N VAL A 185 16.43 15.62 -10.15
CA VAL A 185 17.21 15.25 -8.96
C VAL A 185 17.23 16.39 -7.95
N LEU A 186 16.56 16.18 -6.82
CA LEU A 186 16.38 17.11 -5.71
C LEU A 186 16.96 16.52 -4.40
N ARG A 187 18.07 15.78 -4.48
CA ARG A 187 18.62 15.02 -3.35
C ARG A 187 19.41 15.94 -2.41
N TYR A 188 19.31 15.67 -1.09
CA TYR A 188 20.12 16.30 -0.03
C TYR A 188 20.11 17.83 -0.02
N GLY A 189 19.12 18.45 -0.66
CA GLY A 189 18.97 19.89 -0.72
C GLY A 189 17.91 20.40 0.26
N ARG A 190 17.78 21.74 0.32
CA ARG A 190 16.68 22.39 1.02
C ARG A 190 15.84 23.19 0.02
N TYR A 191 14.56 22.89 -0.02
CA TYR A 191 13.61 23.41 -0.99
C TYR A 191 12.46 24.09 -0.26
N ALA A 192 12.03 25.27 -0.73
CA ALA A 192 10.82 25.88 -0.21
C ALA A 192 9.62 25.02 -0.63
N ASP A 193 9.29 25.04 -1.92
CA ASP A 193 8.24 24.21 -2.52
C ASP A 193 8.77 23.61 -3.83
N ALA A 194 8.19 22.47 -4.26
CA ALA A 194 8.44 21.92 -5.58
C ALA A 194 7.11 21.46 -6.20
N SER A 195 6.75 22.03 -7.34
CA SER A 195 5.54 21.66 -8.09
C SER A 195 5.92 21.10 -9.45
N PHE A 196 5.34 19.95 -9.78
CA PHE A 196 5.42 19.27 -11.07
C PHE A 196 4.01 18.89 -11.55
N TYR A 197 3.04 19.79 -11.36
CA TYR A 197 1.68 19.57 -11.77
C TYR A 197 1.60 19.27 -13.28
N ARG A 198 1.04 18.12 -13.65
CA ARG A 198 0.95 17.63 -15.05
C ARG A 198 2.28 17.56 -15.79
N ALA A 199 3.39 17.42 -15.07
CA ALA A 199 4.68 17.26 -15.71
C ALA A 199 4.88 15.82 -16.24
N GLU A 200 5.72 15.68 -17.27
CA GLU A 200 6.22 14.40 -17.75
C GLU A 200 7.71 14.26 -17.43
N ILE A 201 8.07 13.35 -16.52
CA ILE A 201 9.44 13.03 -16.15
C ILE A 201 9.83 11.70 -16.80
N GLY A 202 10.74 11.76 -17.79
CA GLY A 202 11.16 10.60 -18.58
C GLY A 202 12.03 9.60 -17.83
N GLY A 203 12.71 10.05 -16.77
CA GLY A 203 13.52 9.25 -15.85
C GLY A 203 12.88 9.13 -14.47
N ASN A 204 13.71 9.23 -13.43
CA ASN A 204 13.32 9.22 -12.04
C ASN A 204 13.02 10.63 -11.51
N LEU A 205 12.17 10.69 -10.48
CA LEU A 205 12.08 11.84 -9.57
C LEU A 205 12.77 11.45 -8.25
N GLU A 206 13.91 12.08 -7.98
CA GLU A 206 14.76 11.72 -6.83
C GLU A 206 14.84 12.88 -5.84
N ALA A 207 14.34 12.67 -4.62
CA ALA A 207 14.39 13.67 -3.54
C ALA A 207 14.97 13.09 -2.23
N ASN A 208 15.77 12.04 -2.33
CA ASN A 208 16.37 11.37 -1.17
C ASN A 208 17.17 12.37 -0.32
N GLY A 209 16.97 12.35 1.01
CA GLY A 209 17.61 13.27 1.95
C GLY A 209 17.28 14.75 1.70
N GLY A 210 16.30 15.04 0.88
CA GLY A 210 15.81 16.40 0.63
C GLY A 210 14.93 16.90 1.78
N ASN A 211 15.06 18.19 2.11
CA ASN A 211 14.25 18.86 3.13
C ASN A 211 13.33 19.89 2.47
N PHE A 212 12.01 19.65 2.55
CA PHE A 212 10.97 20.46 1.93
C PHE A 212 10.18 21.19 3.02
N ILE A 213 10.31 22.53 3.06
CA ILE A 213 9.89 23.35 4.19
C ILE A 213 8.74 24.33 3.88
N GLY A 214 8.21 24.33 2.67
CA GLY A 214 7.11 25.23 2.26
C GLY A 214 5.75 24.80 2.77
N ASP A 215 4.74 25.56 2.40
CA ASP A 215 3.34 25.27 2.75
C ASP A 215 2.77 24.13 1.88
N GLU A 216 3.16 24.06 0.61
CA GLU A 216 2.86 22.99 -0.34
C GLU A 216 4.17 22.32 -0.81
N PRO A 217 4.85 21.61 0.09
CA PRO A 217 6.27 21.28 -0.05
C PRO A 217 6.58 20.46 -1.29
N LEU A 218 5.69 19.54 -1.70
CA LEU A 218 5.88 18.77 -2.91
C LEU A 218 4.53 18.39 -3.56
N SER A 219 4.31 18.84 -4.78
CA SER A 219 3.15 18.51 -5.60
C SER A 219 3.57 17.82 -6.90
N VAL A 220 3.07 16.60 -7.13
CA VAL A 220 3.28 15.77 -8.33
C VAL A 220 1.92 15.38 -8.94
N VAL A 221 0.93 16.25 -8.75
CA VAL A 221 -0.48 15.98 -9.11
C VAL A 221 -0.64 15.84 -10.63
N ASP A 222 -1.33 14.77 -11.05
CA ASP A 222 -1.59 14.42 -12.47
C ASP A 222 -0.31 14.31 -13.33
N ALA A 223 0.86 14.13 -12.69
CA ALA A 223 2.13 14.00 -13.37
C ALA A 223 2.43 12.54 -13.77
N THR A 224 3.31 12.37 -14.73
CA THR A 224 3.82 11.06 -15.15
C THR A 224 5.32 10.97 -14.89
N VAL A 225 5.75 10.06 -14.02
CA VAL A 225 7.15 9.69 -13.79
C VAL A 225 7.37 8.31 -14.41
N LYS A 226 8.16 8.20 -15.48
CA LYS A 226 8.38 6.90 -16.16
C LYS A 226 9.25 5.94 -15.35
N GLY A 227 10.16 6.48 -14.53
CA GLY A 227 11.03 5.74 -13.62
C GLY A 227 10.42 5.56 -12.24
N ASP A 228 11.30 5.58 -11.24
CA ASP A 228 10.96 5.55 -9.83
C ASP A 228 10.76 6.98 -9.27
N ALA A 229 9.92 7.10 -8.24
CA ALA A 229 9.82 8.31 -7.42
C ALA A 229 10.37 7.98 -6.02
N LEU A 230 11.50 8.60 -5.64
CA LEU A 230 12.33 8.18 -4.52
C LEU A 230 12.45 9.30 -3.48
N PHE A 231 11.95 9.03 -2.27
CA PHE A 231 11.89 9.92 -1.11
C PHE A 231 12.37 9.19 0.14
N HIS A 232 13.59 8.71 0.11
CA HIS A 232 14.19 7.93 1.20
C HIS A 232 15.45 8.61 1.75
N GLU A 233 16.24 7.93 2.61
CA GLU A 233 17.48 8.45 3.19
C GLU A 233 17.30 9.79 3.93
N ASP A 234 16.39 9.82 4.92
CA ASP A 234 16.07 11.02 5.73
C ASP A 234 15.42 12.16 4.91
N PHE A 235 14.61 11.82 3.89
CA PHE A 235 13.72 12.78 3.26
C PHE A 235 12.82 13.42 4.34
N GLU A 236 12.79 14.75 4.40
CA GLU A 236 12.01 15.48 5.39
C GLU A 236 11.02 16.44 4.72
N THR A 237 9.79 16.48 5.25
CA THR A 237 8.77 17.40 4.76
C THR A 237 7.92 17.97 5.90
N SER A 238 7.57 19.27 5.78
CA SER A 238 6.70 19.97 6.72
C SER A 238 5.21 19.88 6.39
N GLY A 239 4.81 19.32 5.23
CA GLY A 239 3.42 19.27 4.78
C GLY A 239 3.07 17.99 4.04
N VAL A 240 2.02 18.08 3.23
CA VAL A 240 1.54 16.97 2.41
C VAL A 240 2.41 16.81 1.16
N VAL A 241 2.80 15.57 0.88
CA VAL A 241 3.38 15.16 -0.40
C VAL A 241 2.24 14.68 -1.28
N ASP A 242 1.93 15.43 -2.33
CA ASP A 242 0.73 15.25 -3.13
C ASP A 242 1.01 14.55 -4.47
N PHE A 243 0.56 13.31 -4.58
CA PHE A 243 0.64 12.46 -5.77
C PHE A 243 -0.74 12.14 -6.37
N ARG A 244 -1.75 12.94 -6.08
CA ARG A 244 -3.09 12.68 -6.63
C ARG A 244 -3.04 12.54 -8.16
N LEU A 245 -3.70 11.49 -8.68
CA LEU A 245 -3.77 11.18 -10.10
C LEU A 245 -2.42 10.91 -10.78
N ALA A 246 -1.32 10.87 -10.05
CA ALA A 246 0.01 10.65 -10.60
C ALA A 246 0.18 9.23 -11.18
N ARG A 247 1.03 9.11 -12.19
CA ARG A 247 1.41 7.83 -12.80
C ARG A 247 2.90 7.60 -12.63
N ILE A 248 3.24 6.64 -11.77
CA ILE A 248 4.62 6.23 -11.51
C ILE A 248 4.86 4.92 -12.25
N GLY A 249 5.78 4.90 -13.18
CA GLY A 249 6.03 3.72 -14.02
C GLY A 249 6.65 2.56 -13.25
N ARG A 250 7.42 2.85 -12.20
CA ARG A 250 8.07 1.88 -11.34
C ARG A 250 7.61 2.03 -9.89
N SER A 251 8.50 2.26 -8.95
CA SER A 251 8.16 2.29 -7.54
C SER A 251 8.02 3.71 -6.99
N LEU A 252 7.17 3.87 -5.97
CA LEU A 252 7.07 5.04 -5.13
C LEU A 252 7.60 4.68 -3.74
N SER A 253 8.66 5.36 -3.27
CA SER A 253 9.38 4.96 -2.06
C SER A 253 9.55 6.10 -1.07
N PHE A 254 9.13 5.83 0.19
CA PHE A 254 9.26 6.71 1.34
C PHE A 254 10.03 6.05 2.50
N ASN A 255 10.99 5.17 2.20
CA ASN A 255 11.77 4.50 3.25
C ASN A 255 12.58 5.51 4.07
N HIS A 256 12.46 5.50 5.41
CA HIS A 256 13.11 6.44 6.33
C HIS A 256 12.76 7.91 6.01
N ALA A 257 11.50 8.19 5.72
CA ALA A 257 11.01 9.55 5.51
C ALA A 257 10.45 10.15 6.80
N HIS A 258 10.64 11.47 6.99
CA HIS A 258 10.23 12.22 8.17
C HIS A 258 9.15 13.24 7.81
N PHE A 259 7.95 13.07 8.37
CA PHE A 259 6.84 14.00 8.23
C PHE A 259 6.73 14.85 9.49
N THR A 260 7.32 16.05 9.47
CA THR A 260 7.54 16.90 10.66
C THR A 260 6.49 17.99 10.85
N GLY A 261 5.56 18.13 9.92
CA GLY A 261 4.53 19.18 9.94
C GLY A 261 3.62 19.14 11.16
N LYS A 262 3.28 20.31 11.69
CA LYS A 262 2.32 20.46 12.81
C LYS A 262 0.87 20.40 12.36
N ASN A 263 0.61 20.71 11.11
CA ASN A 263 -0.69 20.64 10.46
C ASN A 263 -0.82 19.28 9.72
N ASP A 264 -1.77 19.19 8.80
CA ASP A 264 -1.91 18.00 7.96
C ASP A 264 -0.61 17.77 7.19
N ASN A 265 -0.11 16.55 7.27
CA ASN A 265 1.10 16.10 6.59
C ASN A 265 0.93 14.63 6.19
N GLY A 266 1.86 14.10 5.41
CA GLY A 266 1.84 12.72 4.97
C GLY A 266 1.80 12.58 3.45
N LEU A 267 1.32 11.44 2.98
CA LEU A 267 1.18 11.14 1.57
C LEU A 267 -0.29 11.17 1.15
N ASN A 268 -0.59 11.96 0.13
CA ASN A 268 -1.84 11.87 -0.61
C ASN A 268 -1.55 11.27 -2.01
N ALA A 269 -1.99 10.04 -2.22
CA ALA A 269 -1.86 9.33 -3.49
C ALA A 269 -3.23 8.90 -4.05
N GLU A 270 -4.28 9.68 -3.73
CA GLU A 270 -5.63 9.44 -4.26
C GLU A 270 -5.59 9.26 -5.79
N ARG A 271 -6.14 8.15 -6.27
CA ARG A 271 -6.19 7.77 -7.70
C ARG A 271 -4.83 7.65 -8.38
N ALA A 272 -3.73 7.60 -7.62
CA ALA A 272 -2.42 7.38 -8.21
C ALA A 272 -2.28 5.95 -8.76
N THR A 273 -1.43 5.81 -9.79
CA THR A 273 -1.08 4.50 -10.35
C THR A 273 0.43 4.27 -10.20
N ILE A 274 0.81 3.23 -9.46
CA ILE A 274 2.19 2.84 -9.18
C ILE A 274 2.44 1.48 -9.86
N GLY A 275 3.25 1.47 -10.91
CA GLY A 275 3.53 0.26 -11.70
C GLY A 275 4.34 -0.79 -10.95
N GLY A 276 5.08 -0.40 -9.93
CA GLY A 276 5.88 -1.24 -9.06
C GLY A 276 5.36 -1.27 -7.62
N THR A 277 6.27 -1.19 -6.67
CA THR A 277 5.99 -1.26 -5.24
C THR A 277 5.80 0.13 -4.64
N LEU A 278 4.77 0.27 -3.79
CA LEU A 278 4.67 1.36 -2.83
C LEU A 278 5.42 0.95 -1.57
N TYR A 279 6.48 1.69 -1.23
CA TYR A 279 7.24 1.50 0.01
C TYR A 279 6.85 2.56 1.04
N TRP A 280 6.39 2.09 2.19
CA TRP A 280 6.01 2.91 3.35
C TRP A 280 6.61 2.29 4.61
N VAL A 281 7.93 2.44 4.78
CA VAL A 281 8.74 1.70 5.76
C VAL A 281 9.60 2.65 6.57
N ASP A 282 9.70 2.41 7.89
CA ASP A 282 10.46 3.23 8.85
C ASP A 282 10.09 4.72 8.75
N ILE A 283 8.80 5.01 8.62
CA ILE A 283 8.29 6.38 8.56
C ILE A 283 8.27 6.99 9.96
N GLU A 284 8.88 8.15 10.09
CA GLU A 284 8.73 8.99 11.27
C GLU A 284 7.70 10.09 10.98
N GLY A 285 6.60 10.07 11.71
CA GLY A 285 5.49 10.98 11.50
C GLY A 285 4.95 11.59 12.78
N THR A 286 4.12 12.61 12.63
CA THR A 286 3.34 13.19 13.72
C THR A 286 2.02 12.41 13.90
N PRO A 287 1.28 12.58 15.00
CA PRO A 287 -0.07 12.01 15.13
C PRO A 287 -1.07 12.46 14.04
N LYS A 288 -0.73 13.46 13.24
CA LYS A 288 -1.54 13.97 12.12
C LYS A 288 -1.08 13.45 10.76
N THR A 289 0.00 12.69 10.72
CA THR A 289 0.50 12.11 9.46
C THR A 289 -0.56 11.20 8.85
N GLN A 290 -0.92 11.48 7.60
CA GLN A 290 -1.95 10.77 6.85
C GLN A 290 -1.32 9.89 5.77
N LEU A 291 -1.99 8.79 5.47
CA LEU A 291 -1.71 7.97 4.30
C LEU A 291 -3.01 7.78 3.53
N ASP A 292 -3.16 8.54 2.45
CA ASP A 292 -4.33 8.49 1.60
C ASP A 292 -4.01 7.74 0.30
N LEU A 293 -4.65 6.58 0.14
CA LEU A 293 -4.52 5.68 -1.01
C LEU A 293 -5.89 5.44 -1.67
N GLU A 294 -6.87 6.33 -1.45
CA GLU A 294 -8.22 6.17 -2.02
C GLU A 294 -8.15 6.04 -3.55
N ASP A 295 -8.81 5.00 -4.10
CA ASP A 295 -8.80 4.65 -5.53
C ASP A 295 -7.39 4.44 -6.15
N ALA A 296 -6.33 4.40 -5.35
CA ALA A 296 -4.99 4.19 -5.85
C ALA A 296 -4.76 2.74 -6.32
N ARG A 297 -3.72 2.55 -7.12
CA ARG A 297 -3.31 1.23 -7.62
C ARG A 297 -1.80 1.06 -7.46
N ALA A 298 -1.37 -0.06 -6.89
CA ALA A 298 0.03 -0.44 -6.83
C ALA A 298 0.18 -1.94 -7.19
N LYS A 299 1.30 -2.32 -7.80
CA LYS A 299 1.57 -3.75 -8.01
C LYS A 299 1.79 -4.45 -6.68
N ALA A 300 2.60 -3.87 -5.79
CA ALA A 300 2.89 -4.42 -4.49
C ALA A 300 2.90 -3.33 -3.41
N LEU A 301 2.66 -3.75 -2.17
CA LEU A 301 2.79 -2.92 -0.98
C LEU A 301 3.90 -3.50 -0.09
N TRP A 302 4.82 -2.63 0.35
CA TRP A 302 5.79 -2.93 1.40
C TRP A 302 5.68 -1.87 2.49
N ASP A 303 5.22 -2.28 3.66
CA ASP A 303 5.02 -1.40 4.82
C ASP A 303 5.43 -2.13 6.11
N ASP A 304 5.49 -1.41 7.22
CA ASP A 304 5.69 -1.98 8.54
C ASP A 304 4.72 -1.36 9.58
N ARG A 305 4.53 -2.06 10.70
CA ARG A 305 3.58 -1.62 11.74
C ARG A 305 3.94 -0.27 12.39
N LYS A 306 5.23 0.09 12.43
CA LYS A 306 5.68 1.33 13.07
C LYS A 306 5.33 2.53 12.21
N SER A 307 5.33 2.31 10.90
CA SER A 307 5.02 3.34 9.89
C SER A 307 3.53 3.54 9.65
N TRP A 308 2.66 2.72 10.24
CA TRP A 308 1.23 2.89 10.06
C TRP A 308 0.73 4.19 10.70
N PRO A 309 -0.14 4.94 10.03
CA PRO A 309 -0.66 6.19 10.56
C PRO A 309 -1.53 5.96 11.79
N ALA A 310 -1.78 7.02 12.54
CA ALA A 310 -2.72 7.00 13.66
C ALA A 310 -4.14 6.64 13.21
N ALA A 311 -4.95 6.13 14.14
CA ALA A 311 -6.34 5.78 13.84
C ALA A 311 -7.11 7.01 13.31
N GLY A 312 -7.79 6.84 12.20
CA GLY A 312 -8.51 7.88 11.49
C GLY A 312 -7.72 8.55 10.34
N ASN A 313 -6.43 8.24 10.19
CA ASN A 313 -5.55 8.89 9.20
C ASN A 313 -5.17 7.97 8.02
N LEU A 314 -5.86 6.87 7.83
CA LEU A 314 -5.65 5.92 6.74
C LEU A 314 -6.88 5.88 5.82
N SER A 315 -6.70 6.11 4.52
CA SER A 315 -7.75 5.96 3.50
C SER A 315 -7.37 4.85 2.53
N LEU A 316 -8.25 3.85 2.39
CA LEU A 316 -7.99 2.65 1.57
C LEU A 316 -9.16 2.29 0.64
N ASP A 317 -10.26 3.04 0.64
CA ASP A 317 -11.40 2.69 -0.21
C ASP A 317 -10.99 2.77 -1.68
N GLY A 318 -11.30 1.75 -2.47
CA GLY A 318 -10.85 1.65 -3.86
C GLY A 318 -9.37 1.28 -4.07
N PHE A 319 -8.53 1.20 -3.01
CA PHE A 319 -7.12 0.83 -3.17
C PHE A 319 -6.95 -0.61 -3.65
N VAL A 320 -6.22 -0.79 -4.75
CA VAL A 320 -5.96 -2.09 -5.38
C VAL A 320 -4.46 -2.40 -5.36
N TYR A 321 -4.09 -3.57 -4.84
CA TYR A 321 -2.72 -4.09 -4.83
C TYR A 321 -2.72 -5.61 -5.02
N SER A 322 -1.68 -6.15 -5.64
CA SER A 322 -1.64 -7.59 -5.97
C SER A 322 -0.98 -8.44 -4.90
N GLU A 323 -0.04 -7.88 -4.14
CA GLU A 323 0.74 -8.64 -3.17
C GLU A 323 1.34 -7.75 -2.08
N PHE A 324 1.72 -8.37 -0.96
CA PHE A 324 2.61 -7.79 0.03
C PHE A 324 4.03 -8.24 -0.29
N SER A 325 4.90 -7.32 -0.71
CA SER A 325 6.32 -7.63 -0.97
C SER A 325 7.17 -7.58 0.29
N GLY A 326 6.64 -7.04 1.39
CA GLY A 326 7.26 -6.99 2.71
C GLY A 326 6.26 -6.61 3.80
N GLY A 327 6.73 -6.62 5.06
CA GLY A 327 5.91 -6.29 6.23
C GLY A 327 4.92 -7.39 6.66
N PRO A 328 3.92 -7.05 7.51
CA PRO A 328 2.94 -8.01 7.99
C PRO A 328 2.09 -8.55 6.84
N GLY A 329 2.07 -9.88 6.67
CA GLY A 329 1.25 -10.53 5.64
C GLY A 329 0.11 -11.37 6.21
N ASP A 330 -0.02 -11.47 7.55
CA ASP A 330 -1.06 -12.24 8.21
C ASP A 330 -2.36 -11.43 8.33
N SER A 331 -3.50 -12.14 8.43
CA SER A 331 -4.82 -11.54 8.48
C SER A 331 -5.07 -10.72 9.76
N GLU A 332 -4.48 -11.11 10.89
CA GLU A 332 -4.70 -10.42 12.17
C GLU A 332 -4.07 -9.03 12.14
N SER A 333 -2.80 -8.94 11.75
CA SER A 333 -2.09 -7.67 11.57
C SER A 333 -2.79 -6.78 10.55
N ARG A 334 -3.20 -7.35 9.41
CA ARG A 334 -3.88 -6.56 8.37
C ARG A 334 -5.27 -6.09 8.76
N LEU A 335 -5.97 -6.81 9.62
CA LEU A 335 -7.23 -6.33 10.21
C LEU A 335 -7.00 -5.17 11.18
N GLU A 336 -5.89 -5.14 11.92
CA GLU A 336 -5.50 -3.97 12.69
C GLU A 336 -5.25 -2.75 11.78
N TRP A 337 -4.54 -2.95 10.67
CA TRP A 337 -4.30 -1.93 9.67
C TRP A 337 -5.62 -1.35 9.08
N LEU A 338 -6.57 -2.21 8.69
CA LEU A 338 -7.89 -1.76 8.21
C LEU A 338 -8.66 -0.94 9.25
N ARG A 339 -8.47 -1.20 10.54
CA ARG A 339 -9.13 -0.44 11.63
C ARG A 339 -8.57 0.96 11.83
N LEU A 340 -7.45 1.30 11.20
CA LEU A 340 -6.88 2.65 11.22
C LEU A 340 -7.64 3.62 10.32
N GLN A 341 -8.52 3.14 9.46
CA GLN A 341 -9.41 3.99 8.68
C GLN A 341 -10.42 4.73 9.57
N PRO A 342 -10.95 5.88 9.14
CA PRO A 342 -12.07 6.54 9.80
C PRO A 342 -13.25 5.57 10.01
N LEU A 343 -13.97 5.68 11.11
CA LEU A 343 -15.08 4.75 11.45
C LEU A 343 -16.12 4.62 10.33
N VAL A 344 -16.37 5.69 9.59
CA VAL A 344 -17.31 5.69 8.46
C VAL A 344 -16.79 4.79 7.33
N MET A 345 -15.49 4.82 7.06
CA MET A 345 -14.84 4.04 6.00
C MET A 345 -14.67 2.55 6.37
N GLN A 346 -14.63 2.21 7.68
CA GLN A 346 -14.53 0.82 8.12
C GLN A 346 -15.75 -0.06 7.74
N LYS A 347 -16.82 0.53 7.22
CA LYS A 347 -18.00 -0.20 6.70
C LYS A 347 -17.85 -0.56 5.22
N GLN A 348 -16.94 0.10 4.50
CA GLN A 348 -16.78 -0.12 3.07
C GLN A 348 -16.31 -1.55 2.80
N PRO A 349 -16.94 -2.25 1.86
CA PRO A 349 -16.62 -3.65 1.60
C PRO A 349 -15.31 -3.82 0.83
N GLN A 350 -14.93 -2.82 0.02
CA GLN A 350 -13.83 -2.95 -0.93
C GLN A 350 -12.49 -3.22 -0.25
N PRO A 351 -12.05 -2.52 0.83
CA PRO A 351 -10.75 -2.82 1.46
C PRO A 351 -10.66 -4.23 2.05
N TYR A 352 -11.78 -4.76 2.56
CA TYR A 352 -11.82 -6.14 3.08
C TYR A 352 -11.76 -7.17 1.96
N ARG A 353 -12.51 -6.97 0.86
CA ARG A 353 -12.47 -7.85 -0.31
C ARG A 353 -11.08 -7.87 -0.92
N GLN A 354 -10.49 -6.70 -1.13
CA GLN A 354 -9.14 -6.57 -1.66
C GLN A 354 -8.11 -7.34 -0.80
N LEU A 355 -8.16 -7.19 0.52
CA LEU A 355 -7.28 -7.92 1.42
C LEU A 355 -7.53 -9.43 1.37
N ALA A 356 -8.79 -9.86 1.34
CA ALA A 356 -9.13 -11.28 1.25
C ALA A 356 -8.62 -11.90 -0.06
N ASP A 357 -8.73 -11.20 -1.17
CA ASP A 357 -8.25 -11.67 -2.49
C ASP A 357 -6.73 -11.81 -2.52
N VAL A 358 -6.00 -10.83 -1.98
CA VAL A 358 -4.54 -10.90 -1.85
C VAL A 358 -4.12 -12.07 -0.95
N LEU A 359 -4.81 -12.31 0.16
CA LEU A 359 -4.52 -13.45 1.04
C LEU A 359 -4.80 -14.80 0.35
N ARG A 360 -5.88 -14.89 -0.44
CA ARG A 360 -6.17 -16.10 -1.24
C ARG A 360 -5.08 -16.34 -2.29
N ALA A 361 -4.69 -15.30 -3.02
CA ALA A 361 -3.62 -15.36 -4.01
C ALA A 361 -2.28 -15.77 -3.37
N ALA A 362 -2.02 -15.35 -2.13
CA ALA A 362 -0.85 -15.73 -1.35
C ALA A 362 -0.94 -17.15 -0.73
N GLY A 363 -1.99 -17.94 -1.05
CA GLY A 363 -2.17 -19.30 -0.51
C GLY A 363 -2.63 -19.34 0.96
N ARG A 364 -3.29 -18.28 1.45
CA ARG A 364 -3.75 -18.14 2.84
C ARG A 364 -5.29 -18.06 2.93
N PRO A 365 -6.04 -19.08 2.50
CA PRO A 365 -7.51 -19.04 2.43
C PRO A 365 -8.18 -18.85 3.79
N GLU A 366 -7.62 -19.41 4.88
CA GLU A 366 -8.12 -19.20 6.24
C GLU A 366 -8.03 -17.73 6.67
N GLY A 367 -6.93 -17.06 6.29
CA GLY A 367 -6.76 -15.62 6.54
C GLY A 367 -7.81 -14.78 5.80
N ALA A 368 -8.12 -15.14 4.54
CA ALA A 368 -9.15 -14.48 3.77
C ALA A 368 -10.53 -14.62 4.42
N ILE A 369 -10.89 -15.84 4.87
CA ILE A 369 -12.14 -16.08 5.61
C ILE A 369 -12.20 -15.23 6.88
N ASN A 370 -11.09 -15.10 7.63
CA ASN A 370 -11.05 -14.27 8.82
C ASN A 370 -11.35 -12.79 8.50
N VAL A 371 -10.84 -12.27 7.39
CA VAL A 371 -11.09 -10.90 6.93
C VAL A 371 -12.56 -10.69 6.56
N GLU A 372 -13.17 -11.63 5.84
CA GLU A 372 -14.58 -11.55 5.45
C GLU A 372 -15.51 -11.60 6.67
N VAL A 373 -15.24 -12.47 7.63
CA VAL A 373 -15.97 -12.52 8.91
C VAL A 373 -15.80 -11.21 9.69
N ALA A 374 -14.59 -10.66 9.73
CA ALA A 374 -14.30 -9.39 10.42
C ALA A 374 -15.06 -8.20 9.80
N HIS A 375 -15.26 -8.19 8.48
CA HIS A 375 -16.11 -7.19 7.82
C HIS A 375 -17.57 -7.28 8.31
N GLN A 376 -18.15 -8.49 8.36
CA GLN A 376 -19.52 -8.67 8.88
C GLN A 376 -19.64 -8.23 10.34
N ASP A 377 -18.61 -8.49 11.15
CA ASP A 377 -18.54 -8.02 12.53
C ASP A 377 -18.44 -6.48 12.62
N ALA A 378 -17.69 -5.83 11.72
CA ALA A 378 -17.60 -4.37 11.65
C ALA A 378 -18.98 -3.76 11.31
N LEU A 379 -19.69 -4.31 10.32
CA LEU A 379 -21.05 -3.90 9.98
C LEU A 379 -21.98 -4.04 11.19
N ARG A 380 -21.93 -5.18 11.91
CA ARG A 380 -22.75 -5.41 13.09
C ARG A 380 -22.51 -4.38 14.20
N ARG A 381 -21.25 -3.95 14.39
CA ARG A 381 -20.87 -2.99 15.44
C ARG A 381 -21.19 -1.55 15.08
N LEU A 382 -21.04 -1.18 13.82
CA LEU A 382 -21.08 0.20 13.35
C LEU A 382 -22.44 0.60 12.77
N GLU A 383 -23.32 -0.35 12.45
CA GLU A 383 -24.69 -0.11 12.00
C GLU A 383 -25.63 -0.02 13.20
N ASN A 384 -26.58 0.92 13.16
CA ASN A 384 -27.67 1.01 14.13
C ASN A 384 -28.74 -0.07 13.84
N LEU A 385 -28.39 -1.33 14.10
CA LEU A 385 -29.28 -2.46 13.88
C LEU A 385 -30.36 -2.55 14.96
N GLY A 386 -31.57 -2.92 14.56
CA GLY A 386 -32.63 -3.33 15.48
C GLY A 386 -32.21 -4.55 16.32
N PHE A 387 -32.92 -4.77 17.45
CA PHE A 387 -32.64 -5.91 18.35
C PHE A 387 -32.72 -7.26 17.61
N THR A 388 -33.74 -7.44 16.77
CA THR A 388 -33.96 -8.67 15.99
C THR A 388 -32.81 -8.94 15.01
N ASP A 389 -32.31 -7.90 14.31
CA ASP A 389 -31.23 -8.03 13.36
C ASP A 389 -29.89 -8.33 14.05
N ARG A 390 -29.65 -7.72 15.21
CA ARG A 390 -28.47 -8.05 16.04
C ARG A 390 -28.48 -9.50 16.49
N LEU A 391 -29.67 -10.00 16.95
CA LEU A 391 -29.81 -11.38 17.38
C LEU A 391 -29.60 -12.35 16.21
N TRP A 392 -30.20 -12.03 15.05
CA TRP A 392 -30.03 -12.83 13.84
C TRP A 392 -28.60 -12.93 13.36
N ARG A 393 -27.93 -11.77 13.24
CA ARG A 393 -26.50 -11.74 12.86
C ARG A 393 -25.62 -12.47 13.89
N ALA A 394 -25.91 -12.35 15.18
CA ALA A 394 -25.18 -13.11 16.20
C ALA A 394 -25.39 -14.62 16.06
N ALA A 395 -26.61 -15.05 15.74
CA ALA A 395 -26.89 -16.46 15.48
C ALA A 395 -26.15 -17.00 14.25
N LEU A 396 -26.08 -16.21 13.16
CA LEU A 396 -25.31 -16.56 11.97
C LEU A 396 -23.81 -16.66 12.25
N ASP A 397 -23.25 -15.74 13.04
CA ASP A 397 -21.84 -15.75 13.44
C ASP A 397 -21.52 -17.06 14.19
N VAL A 398 -22.27 -17.34 15.25
CA VAL A 398 -22.02 -18.49 16.14
C VAL A 398 -22.25 -19.84 15.44
N THR A 399 -23.25 -19.93 14.55
CA THR A 399 -23.62 -21.20 13.90
C THR A 399 -22.79 -21.53 12.67
N ILE A 400 -22.61 -20.59 11.76
CA ILE A 400 -22.01 -20.81 10.43
C ILE A 400 -20.97 -19.77 10.04
N GLY A 401 -20.60 -18.82 10.93
CA GLY A 401 -19.66 -17.73 10.62
C GLY A 401 -20.09 -16.95 9.37
N TYR A 402 -21.34 -16.47 9.35
CA TYR A 402 -21.97 -15.77 8.21
C TYR A 402 -21.93 -16.53 6.87
N GLY A 403 -21.84 -17.87 6.90
CA GLY A 403 -21.73 -18.71 5.71
C GLY A 403 -20.29 -19.01 5.26
N TYR A 404 -19.30 -18.35 5.83
CA TYR A 404 -17.88 -18.59 5.52
C TYR A 404 -17.30 -19.84 6.23
N ARG A 405 -17.95 -20.32 7.31
CA ARG A 405 -17.54 -21.49 8.09
C ARG A 405 -18.69 -22.47 8.33
N PRO A 406 -19.32 -23.00 7.25
CA PRO A 406 -20.54 -23.79 7.36
C PRO A 406 -20.36 -25.07 8.20
N LEU A 407 -19.18 -25.68 8.20
CA LEU A 407 -18.89 -26.90 8.98
C LEU A 407 -19.02 -26.70 10.50
N ARG A 408 -19.03 -25.44 11.01
CA ARG A 408 -19.33 -25.20 12.42
C ARG A 408 -20.74 -25.68 12.82
N ALA A 409 -21.69 -25.66 11.88
CA ALA A 409 -23.05 -26.16 12.13
C ALA A 409 -23.05 -27.64 12.52
N LEU A 410 -22.11 -28.45 12.04
CA LEU A 410 -22.01 -29.87 12.42
C LEU A 410 -21.78 -30.07 13.91
N TRP A 411 -20.98 -29.18 14.55
CA TRP A 411 -20.77 -29.23 15.99
C TRP A 411 -22.06 -28.93 16.76
N TRP A 412 -22.88 -27.99 16.27
CA TRP A 412 -24.20 -27.70 16.85
C TRP A 412 -25.16 -28.85 16.66
N ILE A 413 -25.22 -29.47 15.48
CA ILE A 413 -26.01 -30.67 15.20
C ILE A 413 -25.63 -31.79 16.18
N LEU A 414 -24.33 -32.09 16.31
CA LEU A 414 -23.82 -33.09 17.23
C LEU A 414 -24.20 -32.79 18.69
N LEU A 415 -24.04 -31.53 19.11
CA LEU A 415 -24.38 -31.09 20.46
C LEU A 415 -25.89 -31.29 20.75
N PHE A 416 -26.75 -30.83 19.85
CA PHE A 416 -28.22 -30.98 20.02
C PHE A 416 -28.66 -32.44 19.99
N VAL A 417 -28.11 -33.24 19.08
CA VAL A 417 -28.43 -34.68 18.99
C VAL A 417 -27.93 -35.43 20.23
N ALA A 418 -26.74 -35.14 20.73
CA ALA A 418 -26.20 -35.76 21.96
C ALA A 418 -27.03 -35.35 23.18
N LEU A 419 -27.34 -34.05 23.34
CA LEU A 419 -28.17 -33.54 24.43
C LEU A 419 -29.55 -34.12 24.39
N GLY A 420 -30.19 -34.14 23.20
CA GLY A 420 -31.48 -34.76 22.98
C GLY A 420 -31.47 -36.24 23.30
N GLY A 421 -30.44 -36.97 22.87
CA GLY A 421 -30.27 -38.40 23.21
C GLY A 421 -30.24 -38.65 24.71
N VAL A 422 -29.56 -37.80 25.48
CA VAL A 422 -29.50 -37.91 26.95
C VAL A 422 -30.86 -37.57 27.58
N LEU A 423 -31.48 -36.46 27.16
CA LEU A 423 -32.76 -36.02 27.71
C LEU A 423 -33.89 -37.01 27.39
N PHE A 424 -33.99 -37.48 26.15
CA PHE A 424 -34.99 -38.47 25.76
C PHE A 424 -34.75 -39.84 26.40
N ARG A 425 -33.48 -40.26 26.59
CA ARG A 425 -33.17 -41.45 27.37
C ARG A 425 -33.65 -41.34 28.82
N SER A 426 -33.43 -40.16 29.42
CA SER A 426 -33.90 -39.90 30.79
C SER A 426 -35.43 -39.89 30.87
N GLY A 427 -36.09 -39.26 29.88
CA GLY A 427 -37.56 -39.27 29.76
C GLY A 427 -38.12 -40.67 29.55
N TYR A 428 -37.48 -41.51 28.76
CA TYR A 428 -37.89 -42.90 28.57
C TYR A 428 -37.74 -43.72 29.87
N ARG A 429 -36.60 -43.57 30.56
CA ARG A 429 -36.38 -44.22 31.87
C ARG A 429 -37.39 -43.78 32.94
N ALA A 430 -37.82 -42.52 32.87
CA ALA A 430 -38.87 -41.98 33.74
C ALA A 430 -40.29 -42.34 33.26
N ARG A 431 -40.42 -43.14 32.19
CA ARG A 431 -41.70 -43.54 31.55
C ARG A 431 -42.52 -42.35 31.05
N LEU A 432 -41.90 -41.24 30.72
CA LEU A 432 -42.53 -40.04 30.18
C LEU A 432 -42.60 -40.04 28.64
N ILE A 433 -41.83 -40.91 27.98
CA ILE A 433 -41.94 -41.21 26.54
C ILE A 433 -42.69 -42.55 26.42
N THR A 434 -43.81 -42.52 25.76
CA THR A 434 -44.72 -43.65 25.67
C THR A 434 -45.00 -44.05 24.22
N PRO A 435 -45.36 -45.31 23.96
CA PRO A 435 -45.87 -45.75 22.67
C PRO A 435 -47.06 -44.89 22.21
N THR A 436 -47.17 -44.67 20.90
CA THR A 436 -48.24 -43.88 20.27
C THR A 436 -49.46 -44.73 19.99
N GLU A 437 -49.27 -46.03 19.80
CA GLU A 437 -50.34 -47.00 19.53
C GLU A 437 -51.08 -47.42 20.85
N ALA A 438 -52.43 -47.46 20.86
CA ALA A 438 -53.18 -47.62 22.06
C ALA A 438 -52.95 -48.99 22.76
N GLU A 439 -52.84 -50.06 21.99
CA GLU A 439 -52.61 -51.41 22.54
C GLU A 439 -51.15 -51.48 23.15
N ALA A 440 -50.18 -50.95 22.47
CA ALA A 440 -48.81 -50.92 22.97
C ALA A 440 -48.69 -50.01 24.21
N TYR A 441 -49.41 -48.90 24.26
CA TYR A 441 -49.52 -48.02 25.43
C TYR A 441 -50.08 -48.72 26.65
N ASP A 442 -51.17 -49.43 26.49
CA ASP A 442 -51.83 -50.18 27.61
C ASP A 442 -50.91 -51.25 28.20
N VAL A 443 -50.14 -51.94 27.35
CA VAL A 443 -49.17 -52.92 27.81
C VAL A 443 -47.98 -52.21 28.50
N PHE A 444 -47.46 -51.12 27.90
CA PHE A 444 -46.35 -50.36 28.45
C PHE A 444 -46.69 -49.76 29.83
N VAL A 445 -47.86 -49.26 30.03
CA VAL A 445 -48.32 -48.74 31.34
C VAL A 445 -48.33 -49.82 32.40
N LYS A 446 -48.81 -51.04 32.07
CA LYS A 446 -48.91 -52.17 33.00
C LYS A 446 -47.62 -52.86 33.33
N THR A 447 -46.77 -53.07 32.31
CA THR A 447 -45.55 -53.88 32.44
C THR A 447 -44.27 -53.03 32.54
N GLY A 448 -44.29 -51.81 32.00
CA GLY A 448 -43.09 -50.93 31.87
C GLY A 448 -42.28 -51.22 30.64
N GLU A 449 -42.66 -52.20 29.83
CA GLU A 449 -42.01 -52.59 28.59
C GLU A 449 -43.02 -52.64 27.43
N PRO A 450 -42.66 -52.27 26.20
CA PRO A 450 -43.49 -52.37 25.04
C PRO A 450 -43.72 -53.84 24.67
N PRO A 451 -44.81 -54.18 23.93
CA PRO A 451 -45.00 -55.52 23.41
C PRO A 451 -43.83 -56.00 22.57
N PRO A 452 -43.51 -57.32 22.49
CA PRO A 452 -42.35 -57.84 21.77
C PRO A 452 -42.29 -57.49 20.28
N HIS A 453 -43.42 -57.22 19.65
CA HIS A 453 -43.55 -56.84 18.25
C HIS A 453 -43.40 -55.32 18.03
N TYR A 454 -43.39 -54.51 19.11
CA TYR A 454 -43.30 -53.06 19.03
C TYR A 454 -41.83 -52.61 18.91
N PRO A 455 -41.48 -51.67 18.00
CA PRO A 455 -40.09 -51.22 17.83
C PRO A 455 -39.50 -50.67 19.12
N PRO A 456 -38.27 -51.12 19.50
CA PRO A 456 -37.61 -50.65 20.72
C PRO A 456 -37.26 -49.17 20.63
N PHE A 457 -37.38 -48.46 21.74
CA PHE A 457 -36.97 -47.04 21.81
C PHE A 457 -35.47 -46.90 21.79
N ASN A 458 -34.96 -46.14 20.79
CA ASN A 458 -33.56 -45.71 20.74
C ASN A 458 -33.47 -44.19 20.85
N SER A 459 -33.03 -43.71 22.01
CA SER A 459 -33.00 -42.27 22.31
C SER A 459 -32.11 -41.45 21.38
N PHE A 460 -31.02 -42.03 20.87
CA PHE A 460 -30.14 -41.36 19.92
C PHE A 460 -30.79 -41.25 18.54
N VAL A 461 -31.34 -42.34 18.05
CA VAL A 461 -32.07 -42.36 16.77
C VAL A 461 -33.28 -41.45 16.82
N TYR A 462 -34.02 -41.44 17.93
CA TYR A 462 -35.16 -40.54 18.17
C TYR A 462 -34.72 -39.06 18.13
N SER A 463 -33.59 -38.73 18.78
CA SER A 463 -33.03 -37.38 18.78
C SER A 463 -32.61 -36.97 17.37
N LEU A 464 -31.89 -37.83 16.67
CA LEU A 464 -31.37 -37.57 15.31
C LEU A 464 -32.50 -37.31 14.31
N GLU A 465 -33.53 -38.19 14.32
CA GLU A 465 -34.70 -38.07 13.45
C GLU A 465 -35.48 -36.78 13.69
N ASN A 466 -35.73 -36.44 14.95
CA ASN A 466 -36.48 -35.22 15.28
C ASN A 466 -35.68 -33.94 15.08
N PHE A 467 -34.36 -34.03 14.98
CA PHE A 467 -33.50 -32.88 14.67
C PHE A 467 -33.36 -32.67 13.16
N LEU A 468 -33.08 -33.72 12.40
CA LEU A 468 -32.85 -33.64 10.96
C LEU A 468 -34.16 -33.72 10.15
N PRO A 469 -34.63 -32.61 9.52
CA PRO A 469 -35.93 -32.55 8.89
C PRO A 469 -36.12 -33.47 7.67
N VAL A 470 -35.01 -34.05 7.16
CA VAL A 470 -35.01 -34.89 5.95
C VAL A 470 -34.88 -36.37 6.30
N VAL A 471 -34.66 -36.72 7.56
CA VAL A 471 -34.41 -38.10 8.01
C VAL A 471 -35.64 -38.65 8.74
N ASP A 472 -36.24 -39.68 8.18
CA ASP A 472 -37.34 -40.43 8.82
C ASP A 472 -36.84 -41.86 9.15
N LEU A 473 -36.68 -42.15 10.45
CA LEU A 473 -36.26 -43.45 10.98
C LEU A 473 -37.39 -44.12 11.76
N HIS A 474 -38.58 -43.55 11.66
CA HIS A 474 -39.85 -44.04 12.21
C HIS A 474 -39.91 -44.08 13.75
N GLN A 475 -38.88 -43.58 14.47
CA GLN A 475 -38.93 -43.52 15.93
C GLN A 475 -39.95 -42.51 16.44
N GLY A 476 -40.07 -41.34 15.78
CA GLY A 476 -41.06 -40.31 16.10
C GLY A 476 -42.52 -40.75 15.84
N THR A 477 -42.72 -41.73 14.95
CA THR A 477 -44.03 -42.35 14.68
C THR A 477 -44.46 -43.24 15.82
N TYR A 478 -43.55 -44.03 16.38
CA TYR A 478 -43.87 -44.99 17.41
C TYR A 478 -43.77 -44.44 18.83
N TRP A 479 -43.01 -43.42 19.10
CA TRP A 479 -42.74 -42.91 20.44
C TRP A 479 -42.97 -41.41 20.55
N ARG A 480 -43.65 -40.97 21.67
CA ARG A 480 -43.87 -39.54 21.94
C ARG A 480 -43.83 -39.21 23.43
N PRO A 481 -43.35 -37.98 23.80
CA PRO A 481 -43.50 -37.48 25.15
C PRO A 481 -44.97 -37.30 25.52
N ASN A 482 -45.40 -37.93 26.61
CA ASN A 482 -46.79 -37.87 27.07
C ASN A 482 -46.89 -37.06 28.38
N PRO A 483 -47.29 -35.77 28.34
CA PRO A 483 -47.35 -34.91 29.51
C PRO A 483 -48.51 -35.24 30.46
N ARG A 484 -49.44 -36.08 30.04
CA ARG A 484 -50.62 -36.50 30.88
C ARG A 484 -50.41 -37.86 31.54
N HIS A 485 -49.28 -38.51 31.21
CA HIS A 485 -48.99 -39.80 31.81
C HIS A 485 -48.46 -39.61 33.24
N THR A 486 -49.10 -40.16 34.24
CA THR A 486 -48.62 -40.21 35.62
C THR A 486 -47.84 -41.49 35.76
N PRO A 487 -46.50 -41.46 35.92
CA PRO A 487 -45.76 -42.68 36.01
C PRO A 487 -46.08 -43.43 37.28
N MET A 488 -46.72 -44.61 37.14
CA MET A 488 -46.85 -45.55 38.24
C MET A 488 -45.52 -46.30 38.38
N ARG A 489 -44.69 -45.88 39.30
CA ARG A 489 -43.48 -46.65 39.69
C ARG A 489 -43.95 -47.65 40.79
N PRO A 490 -43.85 -48.94 40.53
CA PRO A 490 -44.12 -49.92 41.60
C PRO A 490 -43.06 -49.75 42.71
N GLY A 491 -43.50 -49.36 43.91
CA GLY A 491 -42.70 -49.43 45.13
C GLY A 491 -41.98 -48.16 45.63
N LYS A 492 -42.24 -46.95 45.06
CA LYS A 492 -41.78 -45.68 45.63
C LYS A 492 -42.86 -44.66 45.78
N SER A 493 -43.26 -44.44 47.03
CA SER A 493 -44.28 -43.40 47.42
C SER A 493 -43.58 -42.12 47.89
N ASP A 494 -42.66 -41.56 47.11
CA ASP A 494 -42.06 -40.28 47.46
C ASP A 494 -42.70 -39.12 46.73
N ALA A 495 -43.42 -38.29 47.50
CA ALA A 495 -44.14 -37.12 46.99
C ALA A 495 -43.22 -36.13 46.22
N GLN A 496 -41.90 -36.14 46.51
CA GLN A 496 -40.90 -35.31 45.81
C GLN A 496 -40.59 -35.80 44.40
N THR A 497 -40.55 -37.14 44.17
CA THR A 497 -40.31 -37.71 42.82
C THR A 497 -41.54 -37.48 41.94
N ALA A 498 -42.74 -37.55 42.47
CA ALA A 498 -43.97 -37.28 41.73
C ALA A 498 -44.12 -35.82 41.28
N THR A 499 -43.58 -34.87 42.07
CA THR A 499 -43.62 -33.45 41.71
C THR A 499 -42.60 -33.15 40.62
N PHE A 500 -41.41 -33.73 40.68
CA PHE A 500 -40.35 -33.55 39.65
C PHE A 500 -40.78 -34.18 38.31
N ASP A 501 -41.33 -35.39 38.32
CA ASP A 501 -41.83 -36.08 37.12
C ASP A 501 -43.00 -35.35 36.47
N ARG A 502 -43.88 -34.69 37.25
CA ARG A 502 -44.99 -33.85 36.73
C ARG A 502 -44.51 -32.60 36.01
N LEU A 503 -43.40 -32.01 36.43
CA LEU A 503 -42.79 -30.85 35.76
C LEU A 503 -41.94 -31.27 34.54
N LEU A 504 -41.30 -32.43 34.63
CA LEU A 504 -40.39 -32.92 33.58
C LEU A 504 -41.17 -33.33 32.30
N ALA A 505 -42.36 -33.86 32.41
CA ALA A 505 -43.17 -34.31 31.27
C ALA A 505 -43.55 -33.17 30.29
N PRO A 506 -44.13 -32.03 30.73
CA PRO A 506 -44.37 -30.90 29.85
C PRO A 506 -43.06 -30.29 29.35
N MET A 507 -41.99 -30.21 30.19
CA MET A 507 -40.67 -29.70 29.77
C MET A 507 -40.08 -30.53 28.64
N LEU A 508 -40.20 -31.86 28.67
CA LEU A 508 -39.69 -32.75 27.64
C LEU A 508 -40.40 -32.51 26.27
N ARG A 509 -41.71 -32.21 26.32
CA ARG A 509 -42.47 -31.87 25.10
C ARG A 509 -42.08 -30.50 24.53
N TRP A 510 -41.89 -29.48 25.38
CA TRP A 510 -41.40 -28.18 24.98
C TRP A 510 -39.98 -28.30 24.41
N TYR A 511 -39.11 -29.11 25.04
CA TYR A 511 -37.78 -29.38 24.53
C TYR A 511 -37.81 -30.06 23.14
N LEU A 512 -38.72 -31.04 22.94
CA LEU A 512 -38.88 -31.68 21.64
C LEU A 512 -39.25 -30.65 20.55
N TRP A 513 -40.16 -29.73 20.83
CA TRP A 513 -40.50 -28.68 19.86
C TRP A 513 -39.34 -27.75 19.57
N LEU A 514 -38.59 -27.33 20.60
CA LEU A 514 -37.40 -26.52 20.46
C LEU A 514 -36.32 -27.28 19.67
N HIS A 515 -36.15 -28.55 19.93
CA HIS A 515 -35.20 -29.43 19.24
C HIS A 515 -35.53 -29.55 17.74
N ILE A 516 -36.78 -29.74 17.39
CA ILE A 516 -37.26 -29.76 16.00
C ILE A 516 -37.01 -28.38 15.34
N LEU A 517 -37.38 -27.28 16.00
CA LEU A 517 -37.22 -25.93 15.48
C LEU A 517 -35.72 -25.61 15.25
N ALA A 518 -34.83 -26.00 16.18
CA ALA A 518 -33.40 -25.86 16.03
C ALA A 518 -32.90 -26.63 14.80
N GLY A 519 -33.35 -27.85 14.60
CA GLY A 519 -33.03 -28.67 13.44
C GLY A 519 -33.47 -28.04 12.11
N TRP A 520 -34.71 -27.53 12.05
CA TRP A 520 -35.24 -26.81 10.90
C TRP A 520 -34.54 -25.48 10.63
N THR A 521 -33.84 -24.93 11.61
CA THR A 521 -33.04 -23.69 11.44
C THR A 521 -31.61 -24.02 11.04
N ILE A 522 -30.91 -24.91 11.78
CA ILE A 522 -29.48 -25.16 11.61
C ILE A 522 -29.19 -25.98 10.34
N THR A 523 -30.04 -26.94 10.00
CA THR A 523 -29.81 -27.78 8.82
C THR A 523 -29.89 -27.01 7.49
N PRO A 524 -30.91 -26.17 7.23
CA PRO A 524 -30.90 -25.32 6.03
C PRO A 524 -29.76 -24.32 5.99
N LEU A 525 -29.37 -23.75 7.15
CA LEU A 525 -28.22 -22.85 7.22
C LEU A 525 -26.90 -23.54 6.84
N LEU A 526 -26.71 -24.81 7.26
CA LEU A 526 -25.57 -25.62 6.83
C LEU A 526 -25.53 -25.76 5.30
N PHE A 527 -26.66 -26.18 4.69
CA PHE A 527 -26.72 -26.36 3.24
C PHE A 527 -26.57 -25.05 2.47
N ALA A 528 -27.22 -23.97 2.93
CA ALA A 528 -27.10 -22.65 2.34
C ALA A 528 -25.65 -22.12 2.42
N GLY A 529 -24.97 -22.37 3.55
CA GLY A 529 -23.55 -22.02 3.70
C GLY A 529 -22.64 -22.87 2.80
N LEU A 530 -22.89 -24.18 2.67
CA LEU A 530 -22.13 -25.05 1.76
C LEU A 530 -22.36 -24.68 0.27
N ALA A 531 -23.58 -24.27 -0.08
CA ALA A 531 -23.92 -23.81 -1.43
C ALA A 531 -23.39 -22.39 -1.74
N GLY A 532 -22.81 -21.69 -0.78
CA GLY A 532 -22.34 -20.33 -0.95
C GLY A 532 -23.45 -19.26 -1.01
N LEU A 533 -24.72 -19.64 -0.83
CA LEU A 533 -25.88 -18.73 -0.96
C LEU A 533 -25.93 -17.59 0.08
N LEU A 534 -25.16 -17.71 1.16
CA LEU A 534 -25.08 -16.72 2.25
C LEU A 534 -23.83 -15.85 2.19
N ARG A 535 -22.98 -16.07 1.20
CA ARG A 535 -21.81 -15.23 0.93
C ARG A 535 -22.26 -14.08 0.05
N ASN A 536 -22.17 -12.85 0.56
CA ASN A 536 -22.31 -11.67 -0.27
C ASN A 536 -20.96 -11.46 -1.00
N ASP A 537 -20.77 -12.16 -2.11
CA ASP A 537 -19.62 -11.96 -3.00
C ASP A 537 -19.72 -10.61 -3.73
#